data_829eff10d04420217237d4af27206e0b
#
_entry.id   829eff10d04420217237d4af27206e0b
#
_cell.length_a   1.000
_cell.length_b   1.000
_cell.length_c   1.000
_cell.angle_alpha   90.00
_cell.angle_beta   90.00
_cell.angle_gamma   90.00
#
_symmetry.space_group_name_H-M   'P 1'
#
loop_
_entity.id
_entity.type
_entity.pdbx_description
1 polymer ?
#
loop_
_entity_poly.entity_id
_entity_poly.type
_entity_poly.pdbx_seq_one_letter_code
_entity_poly.pdbx_strand_id
1 'polypeptide(L)'
;QNDPLYSAAIETNLQDEGKAAQTPSSRLRRAEIEVLKSVYGNPAHQNSSAYQAAKSHIQKYLFDVETWSFSEIRIFSDMSFLFENGDVKTSLFLTAWETLEKYKAHPDHPVYLSHLLVNNLYPLICSGQYTLAKRAVEKLRELTADPSMLAWKVPMLYYDGLLNYVTGDPQSGLSKIHKAKRIYHLCGHDF
;
A
#
# COMPACT_ATOMS: atom_id res chain seq x y z
N GLN A 1 5.63 -1.92 -17.08
CA GLN A 1 6.99 -2.41 -17.38
C GLN A 1 7.32 -3.46 -16.34
N ASN A 2 7.55 -4.72 -16.79
CA ASN A 2 7.96 -5.81 -15.92
C ASN A 2 9.38 -5.53 -15.43
N ASP A 3 9.57 -5.33 -14.12
CA ASP A 3 10.91 -5.24 -13.54
C ASP A 3 11.49 -6.67 -13.44
N PRO A 4 12.52 -7.01 -14.23
CA PRO A 4 13.09 -8.36 -14.26
C PRO A 4 13.76 -8.77 -12.94
N LEU A 5 14.20 -7.80 -12.12
CA LEU A 5 14.78 -8.05 -10.80
C LEU A 5 13.70 -8.49 -9.80
N TYR A 6 12.49 -7.93 -9.92
CA TYR A 6 11.38 -8.29 -9.06
C TYR A 6 10.83 -9.69 -9.39
N SER A 7 10.74 -10.02 -10.70
CA SER A 7 10.36 -11.37 -11.16
C SER A 7 11.35 -12.45 -10.68
N ALA A 8 12.64 -12.19 -10.78
CA ALA A 8 13.67 -13.12 -10.32
C ALA A 8 13.65 -13.33 -8.80
N ALA A 9 13.41 -12.26 -8.02
CA ALA A 9 13.28 -12.35 -6.57
C ALA A 9 12.04 -13.16 -6.15
N ILE A 10 10.93 -13.04 -6.87
CA ILE A 10 9.72 -13.84 -6.64
C ILE A 10 9.98 -15.31 -6.94
N GLU A 11 10.66 -15.63 -8.05
CA GLU A 11 10.96 -17.02 -8.45
C GLU A 11 11.95 -17.69 -7.48
N THR A 12 12.95 -16.97 -7.00
CA THR A 12 13.91 -17.48 -6.01
C THR A 12 13.22 -17.81 -4.68
N ASN A 13 12.34 -16.93 -4.19
CA ASN A 13 11.57 -17.19 -2.98
C ASN A 13 10.63 -18.41 -3.12
N LEU A 14 10.08 -18.66 -4.32
CA LEU A 14 9.24 -19.83 -4.59
C LEU A 14 9.98 -21.16 -4.57
N GLN A 15 11.24 -21.18 -5.03
CA GLN A 15 12.06 -22.40 -5.05
C GLN A 15 12.48 -22.83 -3.64
N ASP A 16 12.76 -21.88 -2.75
CA ASP A 16 13.10 -22.15 -1.36
C ASP A 16 11.88 -22.62 -0.53
N GLU A 17 10.67 -22.16 -0.85
CA GLU A 17 9.44 -22.54 -0.13
C GLU A 17 8.86 -23.89 -0.57
N GLY A 18 9.27 -24.45 -1.70
CA GLY A 18 8.80 -25.76 -2.18
C GLY A 18 9.09 -26.92 -1.20
N LYS A 19 10.02 -26.72 -0.26
CA LYS A 19 10.43 -27.69 0.77
C LYS A 19 9.92 -27.35 2.19
N ALA A 20 9.31 -26.18 2.40
CA ALA A 20 8.83 -25.77 3.72
C ALA A 20 7.54 -26.47 4.10
N ALA A 21 7.41 -26.88 5.37
CA ALA A 21 6.20 -27.45 5.92
C ALA A 21 4.98 -26.55 5.65
N GLN A 22 3.81 -27.15 5.39
CA GLN A 22 2.54 -26.43 5.14
C GLN A 22 2.00 -25.77 6.42
N THR A 23 2.73 -24.82 6.95
CA THR A 23 2.27 -23.99 8.08
C THR A 23 1.26 -22.93 7.61
N PRO A 24 0.40 -22.41 8.48
CA PRO A 24 -0.50 -21.29 8.14
C PRO A 24 0.28 -20.09 7.56
N SER A 25 1.45 -19.79 8.12
CA SER A 25 2.32 -18.70 7.65
C SER A 25 2.86 -18.95 6.23
N SER A 26 3.28 -20.17 5.91
CA SER A 26 3.75 -20.49 4.55
C SER A 26 2.64 -20.44 3.50
N ARG A 27 1.39 -20.79 3.89
CA ARG A 27 0.23 -20.67 2.99
C ARG A 27 -0.08 -19.21 2.68
N LEU A 28 -0.05 -18.35 3.71
CA LEU A 28 -0.28 -16.93 3.55
C LEU A 28 0.77 -16.30 2.63
N ARG A 29 2.05 -16.62 2.85
CA ARG A 29 3.15 -16.14 2.00
C ARG A 29 3.00 -16.57 0.54
N ARG A 30 2.59 -17.82 0.28
CA ARG A 30 2.30 -18.29 -1.08
C ARG A 30 1.15 -17.52 -1.72
N ALA A 31 0.11 -17.21 -0.96
CA ALA A 31 -1.00 -16.40 -1.45
C ALA A 31 -0.54 -14.97 -1.80
N GLU A 32 0.30 -14.33 -0.96
CA GLU A 32 0.90 -13.03 -1.29
C GLU A 32 1.68 -13.09 -2.61
N ILE A 33 2.55 -14.09 -2.79
CA ILE A 33 3.34 -14.26 -4.00
C ILE A 33 2.44 -14.48 -5.24
N GLU A 34 1.40 -15.28 -5.13
CA GLU A 34 0.47 -15.55 -6.24
C GLU A 34 -0.26 -14.27 -6.68
N VAL A 35 -0.66 -13.43 -5.72
CA VAL A 35 -1.25 -12.13 -6.02
C VAL A 35 -0.24 -11.20 -6.70
N LEU A 36 0.98 -11.10 -6.17
CA LEU A 36 2.02 -10.24 -6.73
C LEU A 36 2.44 -10.61 -8.15
N LYS A 37 2.41 -11.90 -8.52
CA LYS A 37 2.64 -12.35 -9.90
C LYS A 37 1.66 -11.73 -10.90
N SER A 38 0.43 -11.50 -10.51
CA SER A 38 -0.56 -10.87 -11.39
C SER A 38 -0.42 -9.36 -11.46
N VAL A 39 0.10 -8.71 -10.42
CA VAL A 39 0.32 -7.26 -10.38
C VAL A 39 1.56 -6.86 -11.16
N TYR A 40 2.67 -7.57 -10.93
CA TYR A 40 3.97 -7.24 -11.54
C TYR A 40 4.31 -8.08 -12.77
N GLY A 41 3.56 -9.16 -13.04
CA GLY A 41 3.70 -10.04 -14.18
C GLY A 41 2.61 -9.84 -15.23
N ASN A 42 1.81 -10.89 -15.46
CA ASN A 42 0.75 -10.87 -16.46
C ASN A 42 -0.62 -10.56 -15.83
N PRO A 43 -1.26 -9.41 -16.12
CA PRO A 43 -2.58 -9.07 -15.60
C PRO A 43 -3.68 -10.11 -15.90
N ALA A 44 -3.53 -10.91 -16.97
CA ALA A 44 -4.48 -11.99 -17.27
C ALA A 44 -4.56 -13.07 -16.17
N HIS A 45 -3.52 -13.18 -15.34
CA HIS A 45 -3.51 -14.09 -14.17
C HIS A 45 -4.55 -13.72 -13.11
N GLN A 46 -5.05 -12.48 -13.08
CA GLN A 46 -6.12 -12.06 -12.14
C GLN A 46 -7.42 -12.85 -12.34
N ASN A 47 -7.63 -13.43 -13.52
CA ASN A 47 -8.77 -14.30 -13.82
C ASN A 47 -8.51 -15.78 -13.48
N SER A 48 -7.30 -16.14 -13.02
CA SER A 48 -6.99 -17.54 -12.69
C SER A 48 -7.65 -17.95 -11.37
N SER A 49 -7.99 -19.24 -11.27
CA SER A 49 -8.52 -19.82 -10.04
C SER A 49 -7.51 -19.71 -8.88
N ALA A 50 -6.21 -19.80 -9.17
CA ALA A 50 -5.14 -19.66 -8.21
C ALA A 50 -5.11 -18.24 -7.61
N TYR A 51 -5.21 -17.20 -8.42
CA TYR A 51 -5.31 -15.82 -7.94
C TYR A 51 -6.56 -15.60 -7.08
N GLN A 52 -7.74 -16.07 -7.54
CA GLN A 52 -8.98 -15.90 -6.79
C GLN A 52 -8.94 -16.63 -5.44
N ALA A 53 -8.36 -17.82 -5.38
CA ALA A 53 -8.14 -18.55 -4.13
C ALA A 53 -7.16 -17.80 -3.20
N ALA A 54 -6.06 -17.28 -3.74
CA ALA A 54 -5.08 -16.49 -3.00
C ALA A 54 -5.70 -15.20 -2.44
N LYS A 55 -6.43 -14.45 -3.27
CA LYS A 55 -7.18 -13.26 -2.85
C LYS A 55 -8.13 -13.57 -1.69
N SER A 56 -8.97 -14.60 -1.85
CA SER A 56 -9.93 -15.00 -0.82
C SER A 56 -9.23 -15.43 0.48
N HIS A 57 -8.08 -16.10 0.38
CA HIS A 57 -7.30 -16.53 1.54
C HIS A 57 -6.74 -15.33 2.32
N ILE A 58 -6.17 -14.34 1.64
CA ILE A 58 -5.65 -13.12 2.26
C ILE A 58 -6.77 -12.30 2.90
N GLN A 59 -7.88 -12.10 2.18
CA GLN A 59 -9.02 -11.38 2.70
C GLN A 59 -9.58 -12.05 3.97
N LYS A 60 -9.81 -13.37 3.91
CA LYS A 60 -10.30 -14.12 5.06
C LYS A 60 -9.34 -14.03 6.24
N TYR A 61 -8.04 -14.20 6.02
CA TYR A 61 -7.03 -14.08 7.07
C TYR A 61 -7.11 -12.74 7.79
N LEU A 62 -7.13 -11.63 7.04
CA LEU A 62 -7.18 -10.29 7.63
C LEU A 62 -8.50 -9.99 8.38
N PHE A 63 -9.59 -10.66 8.02
CA PHE A 63 -10.85 -10.55 8.76
C PHE A 63 -10.89 -11.42 10.02
N ASP A 64 -10.27 -12.59 9.98
CA ASP A 64 -10.32 -13.56 11.09
C ASP A 64 -9.33 -13.24 12.22
N VAL A 65 -8.30 -12.43 11.94
CA VAL A 65 -7.30 -12.05 12.95
C VAL A 65 -7.85 -11.00 13.91
N GLU A 66 -8.00 -11.37 15.18
CA GLU A 66 -8.54 -10.49 16.22
C GLU A 66 -7.60 -9.33 16.59
N THR A 67 -6.30 -9.57 16.56
CA THR A 67 -5.30 -8.57 16.95
C THR A 67 -4.24 -8.45 15.85
N TRP A 68 -4.16 -7.28 15.25
CA TRP A 68 -3.19 -6.99 14.20
C TRP A 68 -1.81 -6.69 14.79
N SER A 69 -0.80 -7.30 14.19
CA SER A 69 0.62 -7.00 14.38
C SER A 69 1.19 -6.26 13.16
N PHE A 70 2.49 -5.99 13.16
CA PHE A 70 3.18 -5.45 11.98
C PHE A 70 3.01 -6.33 10.73
N SER A 71 2.89 -7.65 10.89
CA SER A 71 2.69 -8.57 9.76
C SER A 71 1.36 -8.31 9.05
N GLU A 72 0.26 -8.19 9.78
CA GLU A 72 -1.06 -7.93 9.24
C GLU A 72 -1.14 -6.54 8.61
N ILE A 73 -0.53 -5.55 9.25
CA ILE A 73 -0.48 -4.17 8.72
C ILE A 73 0.30 -4.13 7.41
N ARG A 74 1.45 -4.82 7.32
CA ARG A 74 2.23 -4.93 6.08
C ARG A 74 1.41 -5.60 4.99
N ILE A 75 0.82 -6.76 5.28
CA ILE A 75 -0.01 -7.50 4.31
C ILE A 75 -1.15 -6.63 3.81
N PHE A 76 -1.87 -5.96 4.71
CA PHE A 76 -2.95 -5.05 4.30
C PHE A 76 -2.42 -3.88 3.47
N SER A 77 -1.31 -3.26 3.85
CA SER A 77 -0.72 -2.14 3.11
C SER A 77 -0.33 -2.54 1.70
N ASP A 78 0.31 -3.71 1.52
CA ASP A 78 0.76 -4.21 0.23
C ASP A 78 -0.40 -4.72 -0.65
N MET A 79 -1.45 -5.24 -0.02
CA MET A 79 -2.56 -5.93 -0.67
C MET A 79 -3.90 -5.18 -0.59
N SER A 80 -3.87 -3.90 -0.20
CA SER A 80 -5.11 -3.11 -0.03
C SER A 80 -5.96 -3.00 -1.30
N PHE A 81 -5.36 -3.16 -2.48
CA PHE A 81 -6.04 -3.21 -3.78
C PHE A 81 -6.95 -4.44 -3.96
N LEU A 82 -6.77 -5.50 -3.16
CA LEU A 82 -7.66 -6.67 -3.16
C LEU A 82 -9.04 -6.38 -2.59
N PHE A 83 -9.17 -5.31 -1.82
CA PHE A 83 -10.44 -4.90 -1.23
C PHE A 83 -11.09 -3.84 -2.10
N GLU A 84 -12.39 -3.99 -2.33
CA GLU A 84 -13.17 -2.97 -3.03
C GLU A 84 -13.21 -1.68 -2.20
N ASN A 85 -13.20 -0.54 -2.89
CA ASN A 85 -13.31 0.75 -2.22
C ASN A 85 -14.69 0.87 -1.54
N GLY A 86 -14.67 1.22 -0.26
CA GLY A 86 -15.89 1.35 0.53
C GLY A 86 -15.61 1.21 2.03
N ASP A 87 -16.67 1.02 2.80
CA ASP A 87 -16.62 1.05 4.26
C ASP A 87 -15.73 -0.05 4.85
N VAL A 88 -15.73 -1.24 4.25
CA VAL A 88 -14.92 -2.37 4.70
C VAL A 88 -13.42 -2.03 4.60
N LYS A 89 -12.97 -1.56 3.45
CA LYS A 89 -11.57 -1.16 3.24
C LYS A 89 -11.17 -0.02 4.17
N THR A 90 -12.06 0.95 4.34
CA THR A 90 -11.85 2.08 5.25
C THR A 90 -11.73 1.62 6.70
N SER A 91 -12.57 0.67 7.13
CA SER A 91 -12.49 0.09 8.47
C SER A 91 -11.16 -0.62 8.70
N LEU A 92 -10.71 -1.45 7.76
CA LEU A 92 -9.41 -2.12 7.82
C LEU A 92 -8.24 -1.10 7.85
N PHE A 93 -8.32 -0.05 7.05
CA PHE A 93 -7.34 1.03 7.06
C PHE A 93 -7.26 1.74 8.43
N LEU A 94 -8.40 2.05 9.03
CA LEU A 94 -8.45 2.67 10.36
C LEU A 94 -7.89 1.73 11.42
N THR A 95 -8.25 0.44 11.39
CA THR A 95 -7.69 -0.60 12.29
C THR A 95 -6.17 -0.66 12.18
N ALA A 96 -5.62 -0.67 10.96
CA ALA A 96 -4.18 -0.69 10.73
C ALA A 96 -3.52 0.58 11.27
N TRP A 97 -4.09 1.75 11.01
CA TRP A 97 -3.56 3.03 11.48
C TRP A 97 -3.56 3.11 13.01
N GLU A 98 -4.70 2.83 13.66
CA GLU A 98 -4.82 2.82 15.11
C GLU A 98 -3.86 1.84 15.78
N THR A 99 -3.64 0.69 15.14
CA THR A 99 -2.67 -0.29 15.64
C THR A 99 -1.25 0.23 15.54
N LEU A 100 -0.86 0.83 14.40
CA LEU A 100 0.48 1.45 14.27
C LEU A 100 0.70 2.57 15.29
N GLU A 101 -0.33 3.38 15.57
CA GLU A 101 -0.22 4.44 16.58
C GLU A 101 0.12 3.92 17.99
N LYS A 102 -0.18 2.66 18.30
CA LYS A 102 0.25 2.01 19.56
C LYS A 102 1.74 1.67 19.57
N TYR A 103 2.36 1.56 18.41
CA TYR A 103 3.75 1.18 18.23
C TYR A 103 4.67 2.37 17.88
N LYS A 104 4.33 3.59 18.32
CA LYS A 104 5.11 4.80 18.03
C LYS A 104 6.60 4.74 18.41
N ALA A 105 6.92 3.95 19.44
CA ALA A 105 8.29 3.77 19.90
C ALA A 105 9.13 2.82 19.00
N HIS A 106 8.51 2.13 18.04
CA HIS A 106 9.24 1.24 17.14
C HIS A 106 10.03 2.05 16.11
N PRO A 107 11.31 1.75 15.89
CA PRO A 107 12.16 2.52 14.97
C PRO A 107 11.58 2.66 13.55
N ASP A 108 10.98 1.59 13.04
CA ASP A 108 10.42 1.55 11.68
C ASP A 108 8.97 2.07 11.60
N HIS A 109 8.38 2.50 12.73
CA HIS A 109 7.01 3.02 12.74
C HIS A 109 6.76 4.10 11.67
N PRO A 110 7.64 5.13 11.47
CA PRO A 110 7.40 6.15 10.46
C PRO A 110 7.33 5.59 9.04
N VAL A 111 8.14 4.58 8.73
CA VAL A 111 8.18 3.92 7.42
C VAL A 111 6.90 3.14 7.18
N TYR A 112 6.50 2.27 8.13
CA TYR A 112 5.27 1.48 8.00
C TYR A 112 4.02 2.37 7.92
N LEU A 113 3.97 3.44 8.73
CA LEU A 113 2.84 4.35 8.69
C LEU A 113 2.80 5.11 7.36
N SER A 114 3.94 5.60 6.84
CA SER A 114 3.98 6.26 5.54
C SER A 114 3.54 5.34 4.41
N HIS A 115 3.96 4.08 4.43
CA HIS A 115 3.55 3.07 3.46
C HIS A 115 2.03 2.83 3.50
N LEU A 116 1.47 2.60 4.70
CA LEU A 116 0.04 2.44 4.89
C LEU A 116 -0.76 3.64 4.35
N LEU A 117 -0.33 4.86 4.70
CA LEU A 117 -1.02 6.09 4.29
C LEU A 117 -0.99 6.27 2.77
N VAL A 118 0.20 6.16 2.14
CA VAL A 118 0.37 6.34 0.68
C VAL A 118 -0.48 5.35 -0.10
N ASN A 119 -0.48 4.06 0.26
CA ASN A 119 -1.22 3.03 -0.46
C ASN A 119 -2.74 3.16 -0.33
N ASN A 120 -3.23 3.89 0.67
CA ASN A 120 -4.66 4.08 0.88
C ASN A 120 -5.18 5.48 0.51
N LEU A 121 -4.32 6.47 0.26
CA LEU A 121 -4.75 7.84 -0.08
C LEU A 121 -5.56 7.89 -1.38
N TYR A 122 -5.12 7.23 -2.45
CA TYR A 122 -5.87 7.19 -3.71
C TYR A 122 -7.27 6.58 -3.56
N PRO A 123 -7.44 5.40 -2.96
CA PRO A 123 -8.76 4.84 -2.65
C PRO A 123 -9.66 5.78 -1.83
N LEU A 124 -9.13 6.43 -0.80
CA LEU A 124 -9.89 7.36 0.04
C LEU A 124 -10.40 8.57 -0.77
N ILE A 125 -9.54 9.12 -1.64
CA ILE A 125 -9.91 10.24 -2.50
C ILE A 125 -10.97 9.81 -3.52
N CYS A 126 -10.80 8.66 -4.18
CA CYS A 126 -11.75 8.15 -5.17
C CYS A 126 -13.12 7.80 -4.57
N SER A 127 -13.16 7.38 -3.30
CA SER A 127 -14.42 7.10 -2.58
C SER A 127 -15.05 8.34 -1.92
N GLY A 128 -14.48 9.55 -2.14
CA GLY A 128 -15.02 10.79 -1.59
C GLY A 128 -14.76 11.00 -0.09
N GLN A 129 -13.92 10.17 0.53
CA GLN A 129 -13.60 10.26 1.97
C GLN A 129 -12.54 11.36 2.25
N TYR A 130 -12.82 12.57 1.79
CA TYR A 130 -11.86 13.68 1.78
C TYR A 130 -11.38 14.09 3.17
N THR A 131 -12.25 14.01 4.19
CA THR A 131 -11.86 14.33 5.57
C THR A 131 -10.78 13.35 6.08
N LEU A 132 -10.95 12.06 5.82
CA LEU A 132 -9.98 11.05 6.21
C LEU A 132 -8.70 11.15 5.38
N ALA A 133 -8.82 11.37 4.06
CA ALA A 133 -7.68 11.62 3.18
C ALA A 133 -6.86 12.85 3.63
N LYS A 134 -7.52 13.93 4.04
CA LYS A 134 -6.84 15.12 4.58
C LYS A 134 -6.05 14.80 5.84
N ARG A 135 -6.64 14.09 6.80
CA ARG A 135 -5.93 13.64 8.00
C ARG A 135 -4.71 12.77 7.66
N ALA A 136 -4.85 11.88 6.68
CA ALA A 136 -3.75 11.02 6.22
C ALA A 136 -2.62 11.84 5.58
N VAL A 137 -2.93 12.83 4.74
CA VAL A 137 -1.93 13.75 4.15
C VAL A 137 -1.25 14.59 5.23
N GLU A 138 -1.98 15.12 6.20
CA GLU A 138 -1.42 15.89 7.31
C GLU A 138 -0.44 15.05 8.13
N LYS A 139 -0.83 13.81 8.45
CA LYS A 139 0.06 12.87 9.16
C LYS A 139 1.31 12.54 8.35
N LEU A 140 1.16 12.28 7.05
CA LEU A 140 2.30 12.01 6.18
C LEU A 140 3.22 13.23 6.06
N ARG A 141 2.68 14.46 6.09
CA ARG A 141 3.46 15.70 6.12
C ARG A 141 4.29 15.82 7.40
N GLU A 142 3.72 15.45 8.55
CA GLU A 142 4.47 15.41 9.83
C GLU A 142 5.63 14.42 9.75
N LEU A 143 5.37 13.19 9.28
CA LEU A 143 6.41 12.15 9.16
C LEU A 143 7.52 12.54 8.20
N THR A 144 7.18 13.18 7.08
CA THR A 144 8.14 13.60 6.05
C THR A 144 8.85 14.93 6.36
N ALA A 145 8.64 15.52 7.53
CA ALA A 145 9.46 16.62 8.03
C ALA A 145 10.89 16.14 8.33
N ASP A 146 11.06 14.87 8.73
CA ASP A 146 12.38 14.25 8.91
C ASP A 146 13.05 14.03 7.54
N PRO A 147 14.30 14.49 7.34
CA PRO A 147 15.05 14.30 6.10
C PRO A 147 15.22 12.82 5.69
N SER A 148 15.29 11.89 6.64
CA SER A 148 15.39 10.44 6.36
C SER A 148 14.16 9.90 5.63
N MET A 149 13.03 10.59 5.71
CA MET A 149 11.75 10.23 5.09
C MET A 149 11.53 10.88 3.71
N LEU A 150 12.60 11.36 3.06
CA LEU A 150 12.52 12.11 1.79
C LEU A 150 11.78 11.33 0.68
N ALA A 151 11.97 10.02 0.60
CA ALA A 151 11.29 9.16 -0.38
C ALA A 151 9.74 9.27 -0.31
N TRP A 152 9.19 9.50 0.88
CA TRP A 152 7.75 9.63 1.11
C TRP A 152 7.21 11.04 0.88
N LYS A 153 8.11 12.02 0.80
CA LYS A 153 7.73 13.43 0.60
C LYS A 153 7.14 13.69 -0.79
N VAL A 154 7.60 12.98 -1.79
CA VAL A 154 7.09 13.13 -3.17
C VAL A 154 5.69 12.56 -3.33
N PRO A 155 5.39 11.31 -2.91
CA PRO A 155 4.01 10.80 -2.84
C PRO A 155 3.10 11.71 -2.01
N MET A 156 3.56 12.20 -0.86
CA MET A 156 2.79 13.14 -0.02
C MET A 156 2.40 14.39 -0.81
N LEU A 157 3.36 15.00 -1.51
CA LEU A 157 3.11 16.20 -2.32
C LEU A 157 2.10 15.93 -3.45
N TYR A 158 2.19 14.76 -4.08
CA TYR A 158 1.26 14.34 -5.12
C TYR A 158 -0.17 14.21 -4.59
N TYR A 159 -0.37 13.48 -3.48
CA TYR A 159 -1.69 13.26 -2.90
C TYR A 159 -2.28 14.53 -2.26
N ASP A 160 -1.45 15.39 -1.68
CA ASP A 160 -1.87 16.72 -1.23
C ASP A 160 -2.38 17.57 -2.42
N GLY A 161 -1.68 17.49 -3.55
CA GLY A 161 -2.13 18.11 -4.80
C GLY A 161 -3.43 17.54 -5.33
N LEU A 162 -3.56 16.21 -5.36
CA LEU A 162 -4.77 15.54 -5.84
C LEU A 162 -5.97 15.89 -4.95
N LEU A 163 -5.78 15.89 -3.64
CA LEU A 163 -6.83 16.26 -2.68
C LEU A 163 -7.28 17.71 -2.88
N ASN A 164 -6.35 18.67 -2.99
CA ASN A 164 -6.68 20.07 -3.28
C ASN A 164 -7.47 20.20 -4.59
N TYR A 165 -7.04 19.49 -5.64
CA TYR A 165 -7.71 19.52 -6.94
C TYR A 165 -9.19 19.11 -6.85
N VAL A 166 -9.49 18.01 -6.14
CA VAL A 166 -10.86 17.50 -6.04
C VAL A 166 -11.70 18.23 -4.99
N THR A 167 -11.09 18.96 -4.06
CA THR A 167 -11.81 19.66 -2.97
C THR A 167 -12.00 21.16 -3.21
N GLY A 168 -11.70 21.66 -4.42
CA GLY A 168 -12.08 23.01 -4.85
C GLY A 168 -10.95 24.02 -5.02
N ASP A 169 -9.67 23.58 -4.92
CA ASP A 169 -8.51 24.40 -5.30
C ASP A 169 -7.69 23.71 -6.41
N PRO A 170 -8.22 23.65 -7.64
CA PRO A 170 -7.57 22.93 -8.74
C PRO A 170 -6.26 23.55 -9.16
N GLN A 171 -6.07 24.87 -9.04
CA GLN A 171 -4.84 25.54 -9.43
C GLN A 171 -3.67 25.16 -8.53
N SER A 172 -3.85 25.24 -7.21
CA SER A 172 -2.86 24.80 -6.22
C SER A 172 -2.63 23.28 -6.35
N GLY A 173 -3.71 22.51 -6.56
CA GLY A 173 -3.64 21.07 -6.76
C GLY A 173 -2.76 20.67 -7.93
N LEU A 174 -2.99 21.21 -9.12
CA LEU A 174 -2.19 20.95 -10.32
C LEU A 174 -0.72 21.38 -10.14
N SER A 175 -0.48 22.52 -9.49
CA SER A 175 0.89 22.98 -9.20
C SER A 175 1.68 21.95 -8.39
N LYS A 176 1.07 21.40 -7.34
CA LYS A 176 1.69 20.36 -6.48
C LYS A 176 1.91 19.05 -7.25
N ILE A 177 0.91 18.60 -8.04
CA ILE A 177 1.01 17.40 -8.87
C ILE A 177 2.16 17.52 -9.87
N HIS A 178 2.24 18.65 -10.61
CA HIS A 178 3.32 18.89 -11.55
C HIS A 178 4.69 18.91 -10.88
N LYS A 179 4.79 19.50 -9.69
CA LYS A 179 6.03 19.50 -8.91
C LYS A 179 6.45 18.08 -8.51
N ALA A 180 5.52 17.26 -8.04
CA ALA A 180 5.79 15.86 -7.70
C ALA A 180 6.25 15.08 -8.92
N LYS A 181 5.54 15.16 -10.05
CA LYS A 181 5.91 14.52 -11.32
C LYS A 181 7.31 14.93 -11.80
N ARG A 182 7.62 16.23 -11.72
CA ARG A 182 8.95 16.73 -12.10
C ARG A 182 10.07 16.12 -11.25
N ILE A 183 9.84 15.94 -9.94
CA ILE A 183 10.81 15.31 -9.05
C ILE A 183 11.00 13.83 -9.44
N TYR A 184 9.94 13.08 -9.67
CA TYR A 184 10.03 11.68 -10.13
C TYR A 184 10.81 11.57 -11.43
N HIS A 185 10.51 12.41 -12.40
CA HIS A 185 11.22 12.42 -13.69
C HIS A 185 12.72 12.73 -13.53
N LEU A 186 13.08 13.68 -12.67
CA LEU A 186 14.48 13.98 -12.37
C LEU A 186 15.21 12.82 -11.68
N CYS A 187 14.47 11.95 -10.99
CA CYS A 187 15.02 10.71 -10.38
C CYS A 187 15.04 9.52 -11.36
N GLY A 188 14.70 9.70 -12.63
CA GLY A 188 14.71 8.64 -13.64
C GLY A 188 13.46 7.74 -13.60
N HIS A 189 12.39 8.16 -12.95
CA HIS A 189 11.12 7.44 -12.90
C HIS A 189 10.07 8.15 -13.76
N ASP A 190 9.42 7.41 -14.66
CA ASP A 190 8.21 7.86 -15.33
C ASP A 190 6.98 7.60 -14.47
N PHE A 191 6.01 8.52 -14.55
CA PHE A 191 4.78 8.49 -13.75
C PHE A 191 3.70 7.71 -14.48
#